data_96ad5bdbc25d7ac54521d802699cd857
#
_entry.id   96ad5bdbc25d7ac54521d802699cd857
#
_cell.length_a   1.000
_cell.length_b   1.000
_cell.length_c   1.000
_cell.angle_alpha   90.00
_cell.angle_beta   90.00
_cell.angle_gamma   90.00
#
_symmetry.space_group_name_H-M   'P 1'
#
loop_
_entity.id
_entity.type
_entity.pdbx_description
1 polymer ?
#
loop_
_entity_poly.entity_id
_entity_poly.type
_entity_poly.pdbx_seq_one_letter_code
_entity_poly.pdbx_strand_id
1 'polypeptide(L)'
;CKTRRQRQMCIRDRVISIIREESEEIRDRYGDERRTQIIEGDHSIMIEELINEENMVVTISHSGYIKRSSVSDYRLQRRGGKGRLGMSTKDEDFVETMFVASTHDYLLFFTDRGQIFRKKVFELPQAGPTGRGKAVVNLLPLREGEKVCTYLNVPQESENQYILMCTEKGICKKISMLDCSKIRVSGLRGISLDEGDSLISAQLTTGRHELFFATRNGMGLRVHESAFRAMGRQARGVIGIRMKPGDRVVSAIALSGAGTLLTVTEGGFGKKTPTEDYTLSRNRGNQGMRTIRITEQNGPVVRVLEVEEDHQLFIITQLGKLIRIPVENIRIIGRVTQGNRLIRLNDNETVIAVATVIEEEEESVDQSTDDSETPESSESESQD
;
A
#
# COMPACT_ATOMS: atom_id res chain seq x y z
N CYS A 1 61.62 43.55 16.10
CA CYS A 1 60.33 43.61 16.77
C CYS A 1 59.42 42.53 16.23
N LYS A 2 59.28 41.42 16.98
CA LYS A 2 58.33 40.35 16.59
C LYS A 2 56.90 40.87 16.75
N THR A 3 56.12 40.82 15.67
CA THR A 3 54.74 41.24 15.68
C THR A 3 53.91 40.47 16.73
N ARG A 4 52.82 41.08 17.22
CA ARG A 4 51.91 40.46 18.23
C ARG A 4 51.42 39.06 17.75
N ARG A 5 51.21 38.90 16.44
CA ARG A 5 50.83 37.64 15.80
C ARG A 5 51.91 36.55 15.90
N GLN A 6 53.17 36.91 15.72
CA GLN A 6 54.31 35.97 15.86
C GLN A 6 54.49 35.53 17.32
N ARG A 7 54.28 36.41 18.30
CA ARG A 7 54.30 36.03 19.71
C ARG A 7 53.18 35.04 20.07
N GLN A 8 51.97 35.29 19.57
CA GLN A 8 50.82 34.38 19.82
C GLN A 8 51.04 33.00 19.16
N MET A 9 51.66 32.94 17.99
CA MET A 9 51.99 31.69 17.33
C MET A 9 53.06 30.90 18.10
N CYS A 10 54.14 31.56 18.56
CA CYS A 10 55.16 30.90 19.35
C CYS A 10 54.64 30.41 20.73
N ILE A 11 53.71 31.14 21.35
CA ILE A 11 53.11 30.71 22.62
C ILE A 11 52.23 29.48 22.37
N ARG A 12 51.40 29.48 21.33
CA ARG A 12 50.56 28.36 20.94
C ARG A 12 51.37 27.11 20.63
N ASP A 13 52.44 27.23 19.82
CA ASP A 13 53.28 26.12 19.44
C ASP A 13 54.03 25.52 20.65
N ARG A 14 54.47 26.37 21.61
CA ARG A 14 55.06 25.92 22.88
C ARG A 14 54.08 25.21 23.76
N VAL A 15 52.83 25.70 23.86
CA VAL A 15 51.76 25.05 24.63
C VAL A 15 51.42 23.67 24.03
N ILE A 16 51.33 23.58 22.69
CA ILE A 16 51.10 22.31 22.00
C ILE A 16 52.26 21.32 22.26
N SER A 17 53.50 21.78 22.26
CA SER A 17 54.65 20.93 22.58
C SER A 17 54.59 20.39 23.98
N ILE A 18 54.26 21.23 24.97
CA ILE A 18 54.13 20.81 26.38
C ILE A 18 52.98 19.78 26.52
N ILE A 19 51.83 20.05 25.91
CA ILE A 19 50.69 19.11 25.91
C ILE A 19 51.09 17.77 25.28
N ARG A 20 51.85 17.79 24.20
CA ARG A 20 52.37 16.58 23.57
C ARG A 20 53.29 15.79 24.47
N GLU A 21 54.28 16.46 25.08
CA GLU A 21 55.25 15.83 25.99
C GLU A 21 54.52 15.21 27.21
N GLU A 22 53.60 15.95 27.85
CA GLU A 22 52.80 15.44 28.97
C GLU A 22 51.90 14.28 28.57
N SER A 23 51.30 14.34 27.37
CA SER A 23 50.43 13.26 26.85
C SER A 23 51.24 12.01 26.55
N GLU A 24 52.47 12.16 25.99
CA GLU A 24 53.38 11.05 25.74
C GLU A 24 53.85 10.42 27.06
N GLU A 25 54.20 11.23 28.10
CA GLU A 25 54.59 10.72 29.41
C GLU A 25 53.43 9.96 30.09
N ILE A 26 52.20 10.45 29.99
CA ILE A 26 51.00 9.77 30.50
C ILE A 26 50.76 8.46 29.75
N ARG A 27 50.89 8.48 28.44
CA ARG A 27 50.77 7.27 27.60
C ARG A 27 51.82 6.22 28.00
N ASP A 28 53.07 6.62 28.15
CA ASP A 28 54.16 5.68 28.45
C ASP A 28 54.12 5.14 29.89
N ARG A 29 53.51 5.91 30.82
CA ARG A 29 53.36 5.50 32.23
C ARG A 29 52.10 4.67 32.49
N TYR A 30 51.00 4.95 31.77
CA TYR A 30 49.68 4.38 32.03
C TYR A 30 49.07 3.69 30.82
N GLY A 31 49.75 3.65 29.68
CA GLY A 31 49.27 3.01 28.44
C GLY A 31 49.26 1.50 28.62
N ASP A 32 48.11 0.92 28.51
CA ASP A 32 47.92 -0.54 28.42
C ASP A 32 47.87 -0.98 26.94
N GLU A 33 48.20 -2.24 26.71
CA GLU A 33 47.99 -2.82 25.42
C GLU A 33 46.50 -2.85 25.10
N ARG A 34 46.20 -2.57 23.81
CA ARG A 34 44.81 -2.54 23.36
C ARG A 34 44.16 -3.90 23.55
N ARG A 35 43.07 -3.96 24.31
CA ARG A 35 42.30 -5.18 24.60
C ARG A 35 41.36 -5.58 23.46
N THR A 36 41.09 -4.63 22.51
CA THR A 36 40.21 -4.87 21.36
C THR A 36 41.02 -4.88 20.08
N GLN A 37 40.74 -5.83 19.21
CA GLN A 37 41.37 -5.91 17.90
C GLN A 37 40.74 -4.88 16.96
N ILE A 38 41.56 -4.10 16.24
CA ILE A 38 41.08 -3.28 15.12
C ILE A 38 41.04 -4.19 13.92
N ILE A 39 39.84 -4.48 13.44
CA ILE A 39 39.64 -5.16 12.16
C ILE A 39 39.44 -4.04 11.13
N GLU A 40 40.37 -3.94 10.17
CA GLU A 40 40.17 -3.13 9.00
C GLU A 40 39.19 -3.86 8.08
N GLY A 41 37.93 -3.59 8.23
CA GLY A 41 36.86 -4.08 7.39
C GLY A 41 35.88 -2.95 7.17
N ASP A 42 35.50 -2.77 5.93
CA ASP A 42 34.43 -1.83 5.50
C ASP A 42 33.05 -2.39 5.89
N HIS A 43 32.93 -2.85 7.13
CA HIS A 43 31.63 -3.27 7.68
C HIS A 43 30.90 -2.05 8.22
N SER A 44 30.42 -1.21 7.30
CA SER A 44 29.27 -0.37 7.62
C SER A 44 28.09 -1.33 7.88
N ILE A 45 27.90 -1.73 9.14
CA ILE A 45 26.71 -2.50 9.53
C ILE A 45 25.51 -1.69 9.06
N MET A 46 24.82 -2.18 8.03
CA MET A 46 23.59 -1.53 7.59
C MET A 46 22.56 -1.73 8.69
N ILE A 47 21.81 -0.68 9.01
CA ILE A 47 20.72 -0.74 10.00
C ILE A 47 19.79 -1.92 9.68
N GLU A 48 19.66 -2.27 8.40
CA GLU A 48 18.87 -3.39 7.89
C GLU A 48 19.35 -4.75 8.44
N GLU A 49 20.66 -4.94 8.62
CA GLU A 49 21.25 -6.19 9.16
C GLU A 49 20.96 -6.38 10.66
N LEU A 50 20.60 -5.32 11.36
CA LEU A 50 20.24 -5.34 12.79
C LEU A 50 18.74 -5.59 13.03
N ILE A 51 17.93 -5.55 11.97
CA ILE A 51 16.47 -5.70 12.06
C ILE A 51 16.11 -7.12 11.67
N ASN A 52 15.40 -7.81 12.55
CA ASN A 52 14.90 -9.15 12.23
C ASN A 52 13.88 -9.07 11.10
N GLU A 53 13.94 -10.07 10.21
CA GLU A 53 12.92 -10.25 9.18
C GLU A 53 11.68 -10.85 9.82
N GLU A 54 10.62 -10.06 9.86
CA GLU A 54 9.32 -10.42 10.45
C GLU A 54 8.19 -9.97 9.53
N ASN A 55 7.12 -10.76 9.49
CA ASN A 55 5.90 -10.34 8.82
C ASN A 55 5.15 -9.32 9.68
N MET A 56 4.83 -8.20 9.06
CA MET A 56 4.12 -7.08 9.66
C MET A 56 2.82 -6.80 8.92
N VAL A 57 1.78 -6.46 9.65
CA VAL A 57 0.55 -5.92 9.07
C VAL A 57 0.72 -4.42 8.88
N VAL A 58 0.72 -3.96 7.64
CA VAL A 58 0.70 -2.54 7.29
C VAL A 58 -0.75 -2.11 7.12
N THR A 59 -1.15 -1.08 7.85
CA THR A 59 -2.50 -0.53 7.81
C THR A 59 -2.45 0.94 7.39
N ILE A 60 -3.28 1.31 6.43
CA ILE A 60 -3.36 2.67 5.89
C ILE A 60 -4.82 3.11 5.96
N SER A 61 -5.06 4.29 6.55
CA SER A 61 -6.40 4.87 6.62
C SER A 61 -6.67 5.82 5.46
N HIS A 62 -7.95 6.07 5.19
CA HIS A 62 -8.41 7.01 4.17
C HIS A 62 -7.88 8.44 4.39
N SER A 63 -7.77 8.87 5.65
CA SER A 63 -7.17 10.16 6.02
C SER A 63 -5.64 10.20 5.88
N GLY A 64 -5.01 9.12 5.39
CA GLY A 64 -3.57 9.05 5.14
C GLY A 64 -2.73 8.81 6.39
N TYR A 65 -3.28 8.12 7.41
CA TYR A 65 -2.48 7.59 8.52
C TYR A 65 -1.96 6.21 8.17
N ILE A 66 -0.71 5.95 8.51
CA ILE A 66 -0.05 4.67 8.27
C ILE A 66 0.60 4.15 9.53
N LYS A 67 0.57 2.83 9.71
CA LYS A 67 1.27 2.11 10.77
C LYS A 67 1.68 0.71 10.31
N ARG A 68 2.60 0.11 11.04
CA ARG A 68 2.87 -1.33 11.02
C ARG A 68 2.59 -1.92 12.39
N SER A 69 2.08 -3.14 12.42
CA SER A 69 1.82 -3.91 13.64
C SER A 69 2.36 -5.32 13.46
N SER A 70 2.75 -6.00 14.52
CA SER A 70 3.12 -7.42 14.39
C SER A 70 1.90 -8.26 14.02
N VAL A 71 2.08 -9.27 13.16
CA VAL A 71 1.01 -10.25 12.87
C VAL A 71 0.55 -10.94 14.15
N SER A 72 1.45 -11.18 15.12
CA SER A 72 1.14 -11.78 16.41
C SER A 72 0.19 -10.94 17.29
N ASP A 73 0.09 -9.62 17.04
CA ASP A 73 -0.86 -8.74 17.76
C ASP A 73 -2.32 -9.00 17.34
N TYR A 74 -2.53 -9.63 16.18
CA TYR A 74 -3.83 -10.06 15.67
C TYR A 74 -4.04 -11.52 16.08
N ARG A 75 -4.61 -11.74 17.26
CA ARG A 75 -4.91 -13.09 17.74
C ARG A 75 -6.01 -13.73 16.89
N LEU A 76 -5.81 -14.99 16.56
CA LEU A 76 -6.84 -15.86 15.98
C LEU A 76 -8.12 -15.80 16.82
N GLN A 77 -9.25 -15.47 16.21
CA GLN A 77 -10.57 -15.46 16.86
C GLN A 77 -11.40 -16.61 16.32
N ARG A 78 -12.09 -17.33 17.20
CA ARG A 78 -13.04 -18.39 16.80
C ARG A 78 -14.25 -17.77 16.10
N ARG A 79 -14.91 -18.53 15.20
CA ARG A 79 -16.18 -18.15 14.55
C ARG A 79 -17.16 -17.57 15.56
N GLY A 80 -17.76 -16.41 15.24
CA GLY A 80 -18.70 -15.70 16.13
C GLY A 80 -18.04 -14.70 17.09
N GLY A 81 -16.71 -14.52 17.06
CA GLY A 81 -16.03 -13.47 17.80
C GLY A 81 -16.40 -12.07 17.28
N LYS A 82 -16.43 -11.07 18.18
CA LYS A 82 -16.51 -9.67 17.79
C LYS A 82 -15.15 -9.29 17.17
N GLY A 83 -15.08 -9.03 15.86
CA GLY A 83 -13.87 -8.60 15.16
C GLY A 83 -13.14 -7.46 15.90
N ARG A 84 -11.83 -7.33 15.70
CA ARG A 84 -11.04 -6.21 16.23
C ARG A 84 -10.96 -5.09 15.22
N LEU A 85 -11.01 -3.84 15.71
CA LEU A 85 -10.70 -2.67 14.90
C LEU A 85 -9.21 -2.70 14.54
N GLY A 86 -8.89 -2.74 13.24
CA GLY A 86 -7.52 -2.69 12.75
C GLY A 86 -6.80 -1.37 13.01
N MET A 87 -7.55 -0.30 13.38
CA MET A 87 -7.02 1.01 13.70
C MET A 87 -8.07 1.82 14.47
N SER A 88 -7.67 2.60 15.46
CA SER A 88 -8.53 3.64 16.06
C SER A 88 -8.53 4.84 15.13
N THR A 89 -9.66 5.10 14.50
CA THR A 89 -9.88 6.22 13.60
C THR A 89 -10.75 7.28 14.26
N LYS A 90 -10.73 8.52 13.76
CA LYS A 90 -11.76 9.51 14.10
C LYS A 90 -13.07 9.09 13.45
N ASP A 91 -14.19 9.66 13.89
CA ASP A 91 -15.55 9.27 13.46
C ASP A 91 -15.77 9.26 11.92
N GLU A 92 -14.89 9.90 11.15
CA GLU A 92 -14.96 9.98 9.68
C GLU A 92 -13.79 9.29 8.94
N ASP A 93 -12.89 8.57 9.64
CA ASP A 93 -11.74 7.89 9.05
C ASP A 93 -11.92 6.36 9.14
N PHE A 94 -11.38 5.61 8.19
CA PHE A 94 -11.47 4.15 8.14
C PHE A 94 -10.21 3.56 7.52
N VAL A 95 -9.99 2.27 7.73
CA VAL A 95 -8.90 1.53 7.09
C VAL A 95 -9.23 1.35 5.61
N GLU A 96 -8.46 2.00 4.75
CA GLU A 96 -8.61 1.89 3.30
C GLU A 96 -7.83 0.70 2.72
N THR A 97 -6.65 0.45 3.27
CA THR A 97 -5.76 -0.61 2.79
C THR A 97 -5.08 -1.30 3.97
N MET A 98 -5.08 -2.63 3.95
CA MET A 98 -4.37 -3.47 4.90
C MET A 98 -3.74 -4.64 4.14
N PHE A 99 -2.46 -4.93 4.42
CA PHE A 99 -1.74 -6.05 3.81
C PHE A 99 -0.59 -6.49 4.71
N VAL A 100 -0.12 -7.72 4.49
CA VAL A 100 1.05 -8.25 5.15
C VAL A 100 2.28 -7.99 4.30
N ALA A 101 3.37 -7.55 4.93
CA ALA A 101 4.65 -7.30 4.30
C ALA A 101 5.79 -7.65 5.25
N SER A 102 6.93 -8.12 4.71
CA SER A 102 8.15 -8.30 5.51
C SER A 102 8.72 -6.96 5.95
N THR A 103 9.37 -6.91 7.12
CA THR A 103 10.10 -5.71 7.59
C THR A 103 11.09 -5.19 6.55
N HIS A 104 11.68 -6.08 5.74
CA HIS A 104 12.66 -5.75 4.69
C HIS A 104 12.05 -5.40 3.34
N ASP A 105 10.74 -5.55 3.17
CA ASP A 105 10.04 -5.14 1.95
C ASP A 105 10.09 -3.63 1.75
N TYR A 106 9.96 -3.22 0.49
CA TYR A 106 9.80 -1.82 0.12
C TYR A 106 8.34 -1.46 -0.05
N LEU A 107 7.95 -0.35 0.54
CA LEU A 107 6.68 0.29 0.26
C LEU A 107 6.90 1.49 -0.66
N LEU A 108 6.30 1.46 -1.84
CA LEU A 108 6.29 2.57 -2.78
C LEU A 108 5.02 3.38 -2.59
N PHE A 109 5.19 4.69 -2.52
CA PHE A 109 4.11 5.67 -2.39
C PHE A 109 4.01 6.47 -3.67
N PHE A 110 2.84 6.51 -4.28
CA PHE A 110 2.57 7.26 -5.50
C PHE A 110 1.69 8.44 -5.17
N THR A 111 2.09 9.64 -5.62
CA THR A 111 1.32 10.85 -5.39
C THR A 111 0.48 11.22 -6.61
N ASP A 112 -0.59 11.98 -6.37
CA ASP A 112 -1.44 12.57 -7.39
C ASP A 112 -0.68 13.44 -8.40
N ARG A 113 0.51 13.95 -8.01
CA ARG A 113 1.43 14.70 -8.86
C ARG A 113 2.44 13.85 -9.63
N GLY A 114 2.29 12.51 -9.57
CA GLY A 114 3.15 11.57 -10.29
C GLY A 114 4.55 11.40 -9.70
N GLN A 115 4.76 11.74 -8.42
CA GLN A 115 5.99 11.44 -7.70
C GLN A 115 5.90 10.04 -7.09
N ILE A 116 7.06 9.39 -6.95
CA ILE A 116 7.22 8.09 -6.32
C ILE A 116 8.19 8.26 -5.16
N PHE A 117 7.78 7.85 -3.97
CA PHE A 117 8.65 7.75 -2.80
C PHE A 117 8.79 6.28 -2.42
N ARG A 118 9.90 5.94 -1.77
CA ARG A 118 10.20 4.58 -1.31
C ARG A 118 10.60 4.61 0.16
N LYS A 119 10.04 3.69 0.94
CA LYS A 119 10.40 3.43 2.32
C LYS A 119 10.49 1.93 2.56
N LYS A 120 11.36 1.52 3.46
CA LYS A 120 11.34 0.17 4.00
C LYS A 120 10.19 0.04 4.99
N VAL A 121 9.60 -1.16 5.09
CA VAL A 121 8.51 -1.40 6.04
C VAL A 121 8.97 -1.17 7.48
N PHE A 122 10.21 -1.51 7.83
CA PHE A 122 10.74 -1.23 9.16
C PHE A 122 10.87 0.27 9.51
N GLU A 123 10.91 1.17 8.53
CA GLU A 123 10.92 2.62 8.74
C GLU A 123 9.52 3.18 9.09
N LEU A 124 8.47 2.39 8.87
CA LEU A 124 7.11 2.81 9.21
C LEU A 124 6.89 2.85 10.71
N PRO A 125 6.04 3.73 11.21
CA PRO A 125 5.74 3.81 12.64
C PRO A 125 5.10 2.51 13.14
N GLN A 126 5.69 1.92 14.17
CA GLN A 126 5.12 0.77 14.84
C GLN A 126 4.05 1.23 15.82
N ALA A 127 2.89 0.59 15.78
CA ALA A 127 1.80 0.85 16.71
C ALA A 127 0.98 -0.44 16.90
N GLY A 128 0.41 -0.61 18.09
CA GLY A 128 -0.49 -1.73 18.36
C GLY A 128 -1.77 -1.67 17.49
N PRO A 129 -2.60 -2.73 17.52
CA PRO A 129 -3.80 -2.85 16.66
C PRO A 129 -4.74 -1.65 16.78
N THR A 130 -4.95 -1.12 17.97
CA THR A 130 -5.81 0.05 18.21
C THR A 130 -5.14 1.40 17.99
N GLY A 131 -3.80 1.44 17.83
CA GLY A 131 -3.06 2.68 17.63
C GLY A 131 -3.38 3.32 16.27
N ARG A 132 -3.36 4.66 16.19
CA ARG A 132 -3.69 5.42 14.99
C ARG A 132 -2.55 5.48 13.98
N GLY A 133 -1.29 5.26 14.39
CA GLY A 133 -0.11 5.47 13.53
C GLY A 133 0.26 6.94 13.35
N LYS A 134 0.97 7.25 12.26
CA LYS A 134 1.40 8.61 11.91
C LYS A 134 0.87 8.99 10.52
N ALA A 135 0.61 10.27 10.32
CA ALA A 135 0.23 10.78 9.01
C ALA A 135 1.39 10.62 7.99
N VAL A 136 1.09 10.17 6.79
CA VAL A 136 2.06 9.95 5.71
C VAL A 136 2.81 11.23 5.34
N VAL A 137 2.16 12.40 5.48
CA VAL A 137 2.79 13.71 5.27
C VAL A 137 3.97 13.99 6.21
N ASN A 138 4.04 13.30 7.35
CA ASN A 138 5.18 13.39 8.29
C ASN A 138 6.29 12.38 7.97
N LEU A 139 6.04 11.41 7.10
CA LEU A 139 7.00 10.39 6.69
C LEU A 139 7.68 10.71 5.37
N LEU A 140 6.98 11.43 4.50
CA LEU A 140 7.41 11.76 3.14
C LEU A 140 7.50 13.28 2.97
N PRO A 141 8.50 13.79 2.23
CA PRO A 141 8.64 15.21 1.93
C PRO A 141 7.64 15.64 0.82
N LEU A 142 6.34 15.54 1.12
CA LEU A 142 5.28 15.93 0.21
C LEU A 142 5.22 17.46 0.07
N ARG A 143 4.84 17.92 -1.10
CA ARG A 143 4.58 19.34 -1.35
C ARG A 143 3.22 19.74 -0.80
N GLU A 144 3.01 21.02 -0.60
CA GLU A 144 1.71 21.53 -0.17
C GLU A 144 0.59 21.11 -1.14
N GLY A 145 -0.47 20.52 -0.58
CA GLY A 145 -1.61 20.00 -1.33
C GLY A 145 -1.36 18.71 -2.11
N GLU A 146 -0.17 18.10 -2.02
CA GLU A 146 0.15 16.81 -2.64
C GLU A 146 -0.39 15.67 -1.79
N LYS A 147 -1.05 14.68 -2.42
CA LYS A 147 -1.67 13.54 -1.76
C LYS A 147 -1.12 12.23 -2.31
N VAL A 148 -0.97 11.24 -1.45
CA VAL A 148 -0.68 9.86 -1.89
C VAL A 148 -1.99 9.24 -2.39
N CYS A 149 -1.96 8.70 -3.60
CA CYS A 149 -3.12 8.09 -4.25
C CYS A 149 -3.03 6.55 -4.32
N THR A 150 -1.83 5.98 -4.24
CA THR A 150 -1.64 4.52 -4.34
C THR A 150 -0.40 4.09 -3.56
N TYR A 151 -0.48 2.89 -3.01
CA TYR A 151 0.60 2.20 -2.29
C TYR A 151 0.88 0.87 -2.97
N LEU A 152 2.16 0.52 -3.13
CA LEU A 152 2.56 -0.79 -3.63
C LEU A 152 3.58 -1.41 -2.69
N ASN A 153 3.28 -2.62 -2.20
CA ASN A 153 4.26 -3.46 -1.55
C ASN A 153 5.12 -4.17 -2.60
N VAL A 154 6.43 -4.10 -2.44
CA VAL A 154 7.39 -4.72 -3.33
C VAL A 154 8.29 -5.62 -2.50
N PRO A 155 7.94 -6.92 -2.39
CA PRO A 155 8.69 -7.87 -1.55
C PRO A 155 10.12 -8.06 -2.05
N GLN A 156 10.34 -8.09 -3.34
CA GLN A 156 11.66 -8.24 -3.94
C GLN A 156 11.74 -7.53 -5.29
N GLU A 157 12.82 -6.79 -5.52
CA GLU A 157 13.05 -6.16 -6.81
C GLU A 157 13.40 -7.25 -7.85
N SER A 158 12.54 -7.41 -8.85
CA SER A 158 12.73 -8.37 -9.93
C SER A 158 12.94 -7.63 -11.25
N GLU A 159 13.91 -8.09 -12.05
CA GLU A 159 14.21 -7.54 -13.38
C GLU A 159 13.00 -7.56 -14.32
N ASN A 160 12.10 -8.51 -14.14
CA ASN A 160 10.92 -8.72 -14.98
C ASN A 160 9.65 -8.04 -14.44
N GLN A 161 9.75 -7.18 -13.43
CA GLN A 161 8.61 -6.44 -12.90
C GLN A 161 8.56 -5.03 -13.48
N TYR A 162 7.32 -4.54 -13.62
CA TYR A 162 7.03 -3.22 -14.14
C TYR A 162 6.01 -2.53 -13.24
N ILE A 163 6.04 -1.21 -13.25
CA ILE A 163 5.01 -0.37 -12.65
C ILE A 163 4.23 0.28 -13.78
N LEU A 164 2.94 0.00 -13.84
CA LEU A 164 2.00 0.67 -14.73
C LEU A 164 1.28 1.77 -13.96
N MET A 165 1.43 3.00 -14.40
CA MET A 165 0.76 4.18 -13.86
C MET A 165 -0.32 4.65 -14.81
N CYS A 166 -1.46 5.11 -14.27
CA CYS A 166 -2.56 5.66 -15.06
C CYS A 166 -3.08 6.98 -14.46
N THR A 167 -3.32 7.96 -15.33
CA THR A 167 -3.84 9.29 -14.95
C THR A 167 -5.35 9.38 -15.14
N GLU A 168 -5.95 10.40 -14.53
CA GLU A 168 -7.38 10.70 -14.65
C GLU A 168 -7.79 10.96 -16.11
N LYS A 169 -6.91 11.57 -16.92
CA LYS A 169 -7.13 11.79 -18.36
C LYS A 169 -6.84 10.57 -19.22
N GLY A 170 -6.55 9.41 -18.62
CA GLY A 170 -6.36 8.14 -19.33
C GLY A 170 -5.00 8.00 -20.01
N ILE A 171 -4.00 8.75 -19.57
CA ILE A 171 -2.61 8.57 -19.98
C ILE A 171 -2.00 7.48 -19.11
N CYS A 172 -1.39 6.49 -19.74
CA CYS A 172 -0.75 5.39 -19.05
C CYS A 172 0.74 5.34 -19.37
N LYS A 173 1.52 4.99 -18.36
CA LYS A 173 2.96 4.83 -18.48
C LYS A 173 3.42 3.58 -17.76
N LYS A 174 4.23 2.78 -18.45
CA LYS A 174 4.89 1.60 -17.91
C LYS A 174 6.37 1.87 -17.75
N ILE A 175 6.90 1.65 -16.55
CA ILE A 175 8.33 1.78 -16.24
C ILE A 175 8.85 0.46 -15.70
N SER A 176 10.15 0.19 -15.88
CA SER A 176 10.79 -0.96 -15.25
C SER A 176 10.93 -0.73 -13.73
N MET A 177 10.77 -1.79 -12.94
CA MET A 177 11.01 -1.74 -11.50
C MET A 177 12.47 -1.37 -11.19
N LEU A 178 13.42 -1.77 -12.03
CA LEU A 178 14.83 -1.40 -11.91
C LEU A 178 15.05 0.12 -11.96
N ASP A 179 14.23 0.86 -12.73
CA ASP A 179 14.27 2.33 -12.75
C ASP A 179 13.87 2.96 -11.41
N CYS A 180 13.18 2.20 -10.57
CA CYS A 180 12.71 2.61 -9.23
C CYS A 180 13.61 2.09 -8.09
N SER A 181 14.64 1.28 -8.38
CA SER A 181 15.52 0.70 -7.36
C SER A 181 16.32 1.75 -6.58
N LYS A 182 16.62 2.91 -7.19
CA LYS A 182 17.43 3.99 -6.62
C LYS A 182 16.62 5.29 -6.47
N ILE A 183 15.52 5.25 -5.71
CA ILE A 183 14.73 6.45 -5.41
C ILE A 183 15.41 7.23 -4.28
N ARG A 184 15.69 8.50 -4.51
CA ARG A 184 16.25 9.42 -3.50
C ARG A 184 15.17 9.79 -2.47
N VAL A 185 15.57 10.27 -1.31
CA VAL A 185 14.64 10.75 -0.27
C VAL A 185 13.69 11.83 -0.79
N SER A 186 14.15 12.68 -1.72
CA SER A 186 13.35 13.72 -2.38
C SER A 186 12.29 13.18 -3.37
N GLY A 187 12.19 11.86 -3.52
CA GLY A 187 11.31 11.20 -4.46
C GLY A 187 11.85 11.15 -5.90
N LEU A 188 11.10 10.46 -6.73
CA LEU A 188 11.37 10.26 -8.15
C LEU A 188 10.12 10.65 -8.94
N ARG A 189 10.27 11.41 -10.02
CA ARG A 189 9.16 11.62 -10.96
C ARG A 189 8.92 10.36 -11.76
N GLY A 190 7.80 9.67 -11.48
CA GLY A 190 7.37 8.47 -12.18
C GLY A 190 6.73 8.77 -13.53
N ILE A 191 5.87 9.78 -13.59
CA ILE A 191 5.15 10.22 -14.77
C ILE A 191 5.12 11.74 -14.85
N SER A 192 5.16 12.28 -16.07
CA SER A 192 4.93 13.71 -16.31
C SER A 192 3.46 13.94 -16.60
N LEU A 193 2.81 14.75 -15.78
CA LEU A 193 1.38 15.06 -15.89
C LEU A 193 1.17 16.31 -16.72
N ASP A 194 0.08 16.34 -17.46
CA ASP A 194 -0.41 17.56 -18.11
C ASP A 194 -1.10 18.49 -17.10
N GLU A 195 -1.32 19.72 -17.47
CA GLU A 195 -2.06 20.66 -16.67
C GLU A 195 -3.47 20.16 -16.36
N GLY A 196 -3.85 20.16 -15.09
CA GLY A 196 -5.14 19.67 -14.62
C GLY A 196 -5.33 18.15 -14.80
N ASP A 197 -4.24 17.37 -14.85
CA ASP A 197 -4.27 15.90 -14.77
C ASP A 197 -3.68 15.42 -13.46
N SER A 198 -4.11 14.27 -12.99
CA SER A 198 -3.65 13.65 -11.77
C SER A 198 -3.42 12.16 -11.95
N LEU A 199 -2.43 11.61 -11.22
CA LEU A 199 -2.25 10.17 -11.13
C LEU A 199 -3.35 9.58 -10.24
N ILE A 200 -4.01 8.51 -10.72
CA ILE A 200 -5.09 7.87 -9.97
C ILE A 200 -4.76 6.44 -9.56
N SER A 201 -3.85 5.78 -10.29
CA SER A 201 -3.52 4.37 -10.03
C SER A 201 -2.09 4.06 -10.43
N ALA A 202 -1.46 3.19 -9.65
CA ALA A 202 -0.22 2.52 -9.98
C ALA A 202 -0.39 1.03 -9.65
N GLN A 203 0.09 0.15 -10.54
CA GLN A 203 -0.05 -1.30 -10.43
C GLN A 203 1.29 -1.97 -10.70
N LEU A 204 1.62 -2.98 -9.89
CA LEU A 204 2.76 -3.85 -10.15
C LEU A 204 2.35 -4.90 -11.18
N THR A 205 3.15 -5.06 -12.23
CA THR A 205 2.85 -5.98 -13.33
C THR A 205 4.09 -6.74 -13.77
N THR A 206 3.87 -7.89 -14.43
CA THR A 206 4.95 -8.76 -14.93
C THR A 206 5.15 -8.67 -16.45
N GLY A 207 4.42 -7.81 -17.14
CA GLY A 207 4.44 -7.70 -18.59
C GLY A 207 3.43 -8.60 -19.30
N ARG A 208 2.69 -9.43 -18.57
CA ARG A 208 1.76 -10.44 -19.12
C ARG A 208 0.32 -10.26 -18.64
N HIS A 209 0.05 -9.27 -17.82
CA HIS A 209 -1.28 -9.02 -17.27
C HIS A 209 -2.23 -8.49 -18.34
N GLU A 210 -3.50 -8.70 -18.12
CA GLU A 210 -4.56 -7.94 -18.73
C GLU A 210 -4.91 -6.76 -17.85
N LEU A 211 -5.17 -5.64 -18.46
CA LEU A 211 -5.44 -4.37 -17.80
C LEU A 211 -6.90 -3.99 -18.05
N PHE A 212 -7.55 -3.47 -17.04
CA PHE A 212 -8.89 -2.94 -17.16
C PHE A 212 -8.95 -1.48 -16.74
N PHE A 213 -9.43 -0.64 -17.64
CA PHE A 213 -9.67 0.79 -17.42
C PHE A 213 -11.16 1.04 -17.33
N ALA A 214 -11.59 1.72 -16.27
CA ALA A 214 -12.98 2.12 -16.13
C ALA A 214 -13.12 3.65 -16.05
N THR A 215 -14.15 4.20 -16.69
CA THR A 215 -14.41 5.63 -16.68
C THR A 215 -15.63 5.97 -15.83
N ARG A 216 -15.70 7.22 -15.38
CA ARG A 216 -16.80 7.77 -14.59
C ARG A 216 -18.15 7.60 -15.29
N ASN A 217 -18.19 7.74 -16.62
CA ASN A 217 -19.40 7.61 -17.40
C ASN A 217 -19.75 6.15 -17.79
N GLY A 218 -19.13 5.18 -17.11
CA GLY A 218 -19.49 3.77 -17.20
C GLY A 218 -18.98 3.07 -18.46
N MET A 219 -17.87 3.53 -19.04
CA MET A 219 -17.14 2.82 -20.08
C MET A 219 -16.01 2.00 -19.45
N GLY A 220 -15.71 0.84 -20.07
CA GLY A 220 -14.63 -0.04 -19.65
C GLY A 220 -13.83 -0.57 -20.82
N LEU A 221 -12.51 -0.63 -20.71
CA LEU A 221 -11.60 -1.16 -21.73
C LEU A 221 -10.71 -2.24 -21.11
N ARG A 222 -10.81 -3.47 -21.63
CA ARG A 222 -9.89 -4.57 -21.32
C ARG A 222 -8.83 -4.63 -22.44
N VAL A 223 -7.56 -4.60 -22.07
CA VAL A 223 -6.44 -4.58 -23.01
C VAL A 223 -5.24 -5.34 -22.43
N HIS A 224 -4.51 -6.05 -23.28
CA HIS A 224 -3.31 -6.77 -22.85
C HIS A 224 -2.15 -5.78 -22.56
N GLU A 225 -1.39 -6.03 -21.52
CA GLU A 225 -0.27 -5.17 -21.07
C GLU A 225 0.81 -4.97 -22.15
N SER A 226 0.97 -5.93 -23.06
CA SER A 226 1.92 -5.82 -24.19
C SER A 226 1.67 -4.62 -25.12
N ALA A 227 0.45 -4.05 -25.09
CA ALA A 227 0.14 -2.81 -25.82
C ALA A 227 0.87 -1.57 -25.21
N PHE A 228 1.46 -1.70 -24.02
CA PHE A 228 2.21 -0.66 -23.32
C PHE A 228 3.69 -1.07 -23.25
N ARG A 229 4.52 -0.45 -24.07
CA ARG A 229 5.97 -0.62 -23.96
C ARG A 229 6.52 0.07 -22.72
N ALA A 230 7.56 -0.49 -22.12
CA ALA A 230 8.30 0.19 -21.06
C ALA A 230 8.93 1.49 -21.60
N MET A 231 8.88 2.54 -20.79
CA MET A 231 9.34 3.88 -21.15
C MET A 231 10.20 4.46 -20.05
N GLY A 232 11.21 5.26 -20.43
CA GLY A 232 12.07 5.95 -19.48
C GLY A 232 11.32 6.98 -18.63
N ARG A 233 11.92 7.39 -17.52
CA ARG A 233 11.34 8.26 -16.49
C ARG A 233 10.77 9.59 -16.98
N GLN A 234 11.41 10.20 -17.99
CA GLN A 234 10.99 11.52 -18.52
C GLN A 234 9.78 11.45 -19.49
N ALA A 235 9.40 10.28 -19.94
CA ALA A 235 8.30 10.14 -20.87
C ALA A 235 6.95 10.51 -20.21
N ARG A 236 6.09 11.19 -20.97
CA ARG A 236 4.72 11.53 -20.56
C ARG A 236 3.82 10.31 -20.43
N GLY A 237 4.08 9.28 -21.22
CA GLY A 237 3.20 8.12 -21.35
C GLY A 237 2.43 8.11 -22.68
N VAL A 238 1.46 7.22 -22.77
CA VAL A 238 0.64 6.99 -23.96
C VAL A 238 -0.83 6.92 -23.57
N ILE A 239 -1.73 7.19 -24.52
CA ILE A 239 -3.16 7.06 -24.30
C ILE A 239 -3.49 5.58 -24.04
N GLY A 240 -3.99 5.27 -22.85
CA GLY A 240 -4.50 3.96 -22.45
C GLY A 240 -5.92 3.74 -22.93
N ILE A 241 -6.82 4.65 -22.57
CA ILE A 241 -8.22 4.67 -22.97
C ILE A 241 -8.58 6.04 -23.54
N ARG A 242 -9.39 6.06 -24.60
CA ARG A 242 -9.91 7.30 -25.18
C ARG A 242 -11.30 7.59 -24.62
N MET A 243 -11.47 8.75 -24.04
CA MET A 243 -12.70 9.16 -23.40
C MET A 243 -13.41 10.27 -24.19
N LYS A 244 -14.71 10.42 -23.93
CA LYS A 244 -15.47 11.57 -24.37
C LYS A 244 -15.10 12.81 -23.56
N PRO A 245 -15.31 14.03 -24.08
CA PRO A 245 -15.13 15.26 -23.31
C PRO A 245 -15.94 15.21 -22.00
N GLY A 246 -15.33 15.62 -20.89
CA GLY A 246 -15.96 15.63 -19.56
C GLY A 246 -15.96 14.27 -18.83
N ASP A 247 -15.47 13.19 -19.46
CA ASP A 247 -15.27 11.90 -18.79
C ASP A 247 -13.86 11.79 -18.20
N ARG A 248 -13.70 10.90 -17.22
CA ARG A 248 -12.42 10.64 -16.56
C ARG A 248 -12.27 9.17 -16.17
N VAL A 249 -11.04 8.69 -16.08
CA VAL A 249 -10.76 7.36 -15.57
C VAL A 249 -10.95 7.38 -14.05
N VAL A 250 -11.64 6.37 -13.52
CA VAL A 250 -11.87 6.19 -12.08
C VAL A 250 -11.16 4.94 -11.54
N SER A 251 -10.85 3.99 -12.41
CA SER A 251 -10.07 2.79 -12.03
C SER A 251 -9.20 2.33 -13.17
N ALA A 252 -7.97 1.93 -12.85
CA ALA A 252 -7.06 1.23 -13.73
C ALA A 252 -6.44 0.08 -12.92
N ILE A 253 -6.75 -1.15 -13.27
CA ILE A 253 -6.39 -2.36 -12.52
C ILE A 253 -5.69 -3.36 -13.43
N ALA A 254 -4.73 -4.09 -12.87
CA ALA A 254 -4.14 -5.28 -13.48
C ALA A 254 -4.96 -6.48 -13.01
N LEU A 255 -5.52 -7.23 -13.96
CA LEU A 255 -6.39 -8.36 -13.68
C LEU A 255 -5.56 -9.58 -13.28
N SER A 256 -5.98 -10.29 -12.23
CA SER A 256 -5.42 -11.57 -11.81
C SER A 256 -5.81 -12.72 -12.75
N GLY A 257 -6.93 -12.54 -13.47
CA GLY A 257 -7.45 -13.50 -14.45
C GLY A 257 -8.51 -14.45 -13.91
N ALA A 258 -8.80 -14.43 -12.61
CA ALA A 258 -9.76 -15.37 -11.98
C ALA A 258 -11.02 -14.68 -11.45
N GLY A 259 -11.03 -13.35 -11.35
CA GLY A 259 -12.08 -12.60 -10.66
C GLY A 259 -13.21 -12.08 -11.55
N THR A 260 -14.21 -11.53 -10.89
CA THR A 260 -15.28 -10.74 -11.52
C THR A 260 -15.03 -9.25 -11.29
N LEU A 261 -15.52 -8.41 -12.17
CA LEU A 261 -15.44 -6.95 -12.04
C LEU A 261 -16.66 -6.40 -11.30
N LEU A 262 -16.42 -5.91 -10.11
CA LEU A 262 -17.41 -5.19 -9.31
C LEU A 262 -17.39 -3.71 -9.70
N THR A 263 -18.51 -3.21 -10.20
CA THR A 263 -18.72 -1.80 -10.51
C THR A 263 -19.63 -1.18 -9.45
N VAL A 264 -19.22 -0.07 -8.82
CA VAL A 264 -20.02 0.69 -7.84
C VAL A 264 -20.20 2.13 -8.29
N THR A 265 -21.39 2.68 -8.09
CA THR A 265 -21.78 4.03 -8.52
C THR A 265 -22.08 4.97 -7.36
N GLU A 266 -22.06 6.28 -7.61
CA GLU A 266 -22.33 7.33 -6.61
C GLU A 266 -23.70 7.18 -5.93
N GLY A 267 -24.73 6.68 -6.65
CA GLY A 267 -26.07 6.45 -6.10
C GLY A 267 -26.19 5.14 -5.30
N GLY A 268 -25.08 4.47 -4.98
CA GLY A 268 -25.07 3.26 -4.16
C GLY A 268 -25.56 2.00 -4.88
N PHE A 269 -25.52 1.98 -6.21
CA PHE A 269 -25.76 0.79 -7.02
C PHE A 269 -24.47 0.09 -7.37
N GLY A 270 -24.53 -1.21 -7.55
CA GLY A 270 -23.39 -1.98 -8.01
C GLY A 270 -23.80 -3.33 -8.57
N LYS A 271 -22.84 -3.99 -9.18
CA LYS A 271 -22.99 -5.32 -9.77
C LYS A 271 -21.62 -5.96 -10.00
N LYS A 272 -21.61 -7.28 -9.98
CA LYS A 272 -20.51 -8.08 -10.52
C LYS A 272 -20.76 -8.37 -12.01
N THR A 273 -19.71 -8.35 -12.81
CA THR A 273 -19.74 -8.73 -14.22
C THR A 273 -18.52 -9.59 -14.52
N PRO A 274 -18.65 -10.76 -15.15
CA PRO A 274 -17.51 -11.59 -15.52
C PRO A 274 -16.53 -10.80 -16.39
N THR A 275 -15.24 -10.97 -16.15
CA THR A 275 -14.18 -10.31 -16.93
C THR A 275 -14.25 -10.69 -18.41
N GLU A 276 -14.72 -11.90 -18.72
CA GLU A 276 -14.86 -12.43 -20.08
C GLU A 276 -15.92 -11.72 -20.91
N ASP A 277 -16.91 -11.09 -20.26
CA ASP A 277 -17.91 -10.26 -20.93
C ASP A 277 -17.29 -9.05 -21.64
N TYR A 278 -16.05 -8.69 -21.28
CA TYR A 278 -15.32 -7.60 -21.90
C TYR A 278 -14.33 -8.16 -22.94
N THR A 279 -14.57 -7.84 -24.21
CA THR A 279 -13.68 -8.25 -25.29
C THR A 279 -12.26 -7.70 -25.05
N LEU A 280 -11.27 -8.58 -25.06
CA LEU A 280 -9.87 -8.20 -24.97
C LEU A 280 -9.47 -7.41 -26.22
N SER A 281 -9.16 -6.14 -26.03
CA SER A 281 -8.71 -5.28 -27.12
C SER A 281 -7.24 -5.54 -27.44
N ARG A 282 -6.92 -5.64 -28.73
CA ARG A 282 -5.53 -5.77 -29.20
C ARG A 282 -4.74 -4.46 -29.04
N ASN A 283 -5.43 -3.34 -29.11
CA ASN A 283 -4.81 -2.01 -29.12
C ASN A 283 -5.31 -1.18 -27.94
N ARG A 284 -4.38 -0.40 -27.34
CA ARG A 284 -4.71 0.66 -26.39
C ARG A 284 -5.37 1.85 -27.09
N GLY A 285 -5.93 2.78 -26.31
CA GLY A 285 -6.50 4.02 -26.85
C GLY A 285 -7.83 3.86 -27.55
N ASN A 286 -8.54 2.75 -27.33
CA ASN A 286 -9.94 2.56 -27.74
C ASN A 286 -10.87 3.18 -26.68
N GLN A 287 -12.14 3.43 -27.05
CA GLN A 287 -13.18 3.93 -26.12
C GLN A 287 -13.69 2.84 -25.16
N GLY A 288 -13.41 1.56 -25.46
CA GLY A 288 -13.93 0.45 -24.68
C GLY A 288 -15.42 0.19 -24.92
N MET A 289 -16.02 -0.49 -23.94
CA MET A 289 -17.40 -0.97 -23.98
C MET A 289 -18.15 -0.42 -22.75
N ARG A 290 -19.48 -0.40 -22.83
CA ARG A 290 -20.28 0.00 -21.67
C ARG A 290 -20.14 -1.04 -20.55
N THR A 291 -19.72 -0.60 -19.36
CA THR A 291 -19.61 -1.40 -18.13
C THR A 291 -20.92 -1.40 -17.36
N ILE A 292 -21.55 -0.24 -17.24
CA ILE A 292 -22.82 -0.05 -16.53
C ILE A 292 -23.64 1.01 -17.26
N ARG A 293 -24.96 0.89 -17.20
CA ARG A 293 -25.86 1.93 -17.69
C ARG A 293 -26.03 3.00 -16.63
N ILE A 294 -25.52 4.19 -16.89
CA ILE A 294 -25.71 5.35 -16.01
C ILE A 294 -27.12 5.91 -16.18
N THR A 295 -27.79 6.20 -15.08
CA THR A 295 -29.12 6.82 -14.96
C THR A 295 -29.05 7.90 -13.89
N GLU A 296 -30.03 8.76 -13.79
CA GLU A 296 -30.14 9.75 -12.71
C GLU A 296 -30.16 9.11 -11.33
N GLN A 297 -30.72 7.90 -11.23
CA GLN A 297 -30.87 7.17 -9.97
C GLN A 297 -29.57 6.55 -9.46
N ASN A 298 -28.75 5.96 -10.35
CA ASN A 298 -27.51 5.30 -9.93
C ASN A 298 -26.30 6.21 -9.98
N GLY A 299 -26.35 7.31 -10.74
CA GLY A 299 -25.25 8.26 -10.85
C GLY A 299 -23.99 7.67 -11.53
N PRO A 300 -22.92 8.45 -11.62
CA PRO A 300 -21.67 8.03 -12.24
C PRO A 300 -20.94 6.94 -11.43
N VAL A 301 -19.98 6.27 -12.09
CA VAL A 301 -19.15 5.24 -11.46
C VAL A 301 -18.15 5.88 -10.50
N VAL A 302 -18.08 5.35 -9.28
CA VAL A 302 -17.08 5.69 -8.27
C VAL A 302 -15.82 4.85 -8.45
N ARG A 303 -16.00 3.53 -8.52
CA ARG A 303 -14.86 2.60 -8.63
C ARG A 303 -15.25 1.29 -9.32
N VAL A 304 -14.29 0.68 -9.99
CA VAL A 304 -14.35 -0.70 -10.45
C VAL A 304 -13.18 -1.46 -9.82
N LEU A 305 -13.47 -2.63 -9.29
CA LEU A 305 -12.51 -3.51 -8.59
C LEU A 305 -12.63 -4.92 -9.16
N GLU A 306 -11.53 -5.66 -9.22
CA GLU A 306 -11.57 -7.10 -9.39
C GLU A 306 -11.83 -7.73 -8.02
N VAL A 307 -12.80 -8.65 -7.96
CA VAL A 307 -13.25 -9.27 -6.70
C VAL A 307 -13.46 -10.77 -6.87
N GLU A 308 -13.22 -11.48 -5.80
CA GLU A 308 -13.51 -12.91 -5.63
C GLU A 308 -14.64 -13.08 -4.62
N GLU A 309 -15.16 -14.28 -4.47
CA GLU A 309 -16.36 -14.54 -3.65
C GLU A 309 -16.09 -14.36 -2.13
N ASP A 310 -14.87 -14.61 -1.68
CA ASP A 310 -14.39 -14.49 -0.30
C ASP A 310 -14.11 -13.04 0.14
N HIS A 311 -14.15 -12.09 -0.81
CA HIS A 311 -13.91 -10.69 -0.49
C HIS A 311 -15.09 -10.06 0.27
N GLN A 312 -14.76 -9.08 1.12
CA GLN A 312 -15.72 -8.18 1.77
C GLN A 312 -15.63 -6.80 1.14
N LEU A 313 -16.76 -6.23 0.77
CA LEU A 313 -16.86 -4.89 0.20
C LEU A 313 -17.17 -3.86 1.29
N PHE A 314 -16.36 -2.82 1.37
CA PHE A 314 -16.60 -1.64 2.18
C PHE A 314 -17.06 -0.50 1.29
N ILE A 315 -18.22 0.08 1.60
CA ILE A 315 -18.78 1.25 0.91
C ILE A 315 -18.86 2.40 1.91
N ILE A 316 -18.32 3.54 1.51
CA ILE A 316 -18.27 4.74 2.33
C ILE A 316 -19.05 5.85 1.65
N THR A 317 -19.88 6.53 2.43
CA THR A 317 -20.67 7.67 1.95
C THR A 317 -20.06 9.00 2.36
N GLN A 318 -20.49 10.07 1.70
CA GLN A 318 -20.07 11.45 1.99
C GLN A 318 -20.35 11.86 3.44
N LEU A 319 -21.37 11.27 4.08
CA LEU A 319 -21.72 11.53 5.49
C LEU A 319 -20.96 10.63 6.47
N GLY A 320 -19.92 9.92 6.02
CA GLY A 320 -19.10 9.05 6.89
C GLY A 320 -19.75 7.71 7.23
N LYS A 321 -20.89 7.34 6.63
CA LYS A 321 -21.45 6.00 6.84
C LYS A 321 -20.58 4.96 6.17
N LEU A 322 -20.21 3.93 6.93
CA LEU A 322 -19.49 2.76 6.47
C LEU A 322 -20.43 1.55 6.47
N ILE A 323 -20.51 0.85 5.33
CA ILE A 323 -21.25 -0.42 5.21
C ILE A 323 -20.29 -1.49 4.71
N ARG A 324 -20.37 -2.67 5.31
CA ARG A 324 -19.67 -3.88 4.92
C ARG A 324 -20.67 -4.88 4.31
N ILE A 325 -20.36 -5.39 3.13
CA ILE A 325 -21.20 -6.33 2.39
C ILE A 325 -20.31 -7.47 1.87
N PRO A 326 -20.63 -8.75 2.14
CA PRO A 326 -19.98 -9.88 1.49
C PRO A 326 -20.16 -9.81 -0.03
N VAL A 327 -19.09 -10.00 -0.78
CA VAL A 327 -19.11 -9.93 -2.26
C VAL A 327 -19.98 -11.04 -2.86
N GLU A 328 -20.07 -12.20 -2.20
CA GLU A 328 -20.97 -13.31 -2.58
C GLU A 328 -22.43 -12.87 -2.73
N ASN A 329 -22.89 -11.94 -1.89
CA ASN A 329 -24.26 -11.41 -1.89
C ASN A 329 -24.55 -10.46 -3.06
N ILE A 330 -23.55 -10.07 -3.83
CA ILE A 330 -23.70 -9.18 -4.98
C ILE A 330 -23.93 -10.02 -6.23
N ARG A 331 -25.03 -9.74 -6.94
CA ARG A 331 -25.42 -10.51 -8.12
C ARG A 331 -24.48 -10.28 -9.29
N ILE A 332 -24.18 -11.37 -10.02
CA ILE A 332 -23.52 -11.32 -11.32
C ILE A 332 -24.57 -10.95 -12.35
N ILE A 333 -24.35 -9.85 -13.09
CA ILE A 333 -25.28 -9.30 -14.05
C ILE A 333 -24.52 -8.76 -15.26
N GLY A 334 -25.12 -8.89 -16.46
CA GLY A 334 -24.52 -8.42 -17.71
C GLY A 334 -24.21 -6.91 -17.75
N ARG A 335 -23.31 -6.52 -18.63
CA ARG A 335 -22.69 -5.17 -18.71
C ARG A 335 -23.66 -4.00 -18.83
N VAL A 336 -24.73 -4.13 -19.62
CA VAL A 336 -25.59 -2.99 -20.03
C VAL A 336 -26.69 -2.68 -19.01
N THR A 337 -26.67 -3.33 -17.86
CA THR A 337 -27.68 -3.13 -16.80
C THR A 337 -27.30 -1.94 -15.90
N GLN A 338 -28.28 -1.46 -15.14
CA GLN A 338 -28.14 -0.40 -14.14
C GLN A 338 -27.44 -0.86 -12.86
N GLY A 339 -27.36 -2.18 -12.60
CA GLY A 339 -26.92 -2.75 -11.34
C GLY A 339 -28.05 -2.84 -10.31
N ASN A 340 -27.72 -3.39 -9.14
CA ASN A 340 -28.64 -3.51 -8.00
C ASN A 340 -28.23 -2.48 -6.93
N ARG A 341 -29.18 -2.13 -6.09
CA ARG A 341 -28.91 -1.24 -4.95
C ARG A 341 -28.14 -2.01 -3.87
N LEU A 342 -26.92 -1.55 -3.59
CA LEU A 342 -26.07 -2.09 -2.52
C LEU A 342 -26.30 -1.38 -1.19
N ILE A 343 -26.56 -0.07 -1.23
CA ILE A 343 -26.84 0.77 -0.06
C ILE A 343 -28.03 1.68 -0.33
N ARG A 344 -28.81 1.95 0.69
CA ARG A 344 -29.83 2.99 0.67
C ARG A 344 -29.22 4.29 1.19
N LEU A 345 -29.15 5.27 0.32
CA LEU A 345 -28.63 6.60 0.61
C LEU A 345 -29.79 7.53 1.00
N ASN A 346 -29.52 8.52 1.83
CA ASN A 346 -30.42 9.63 2.09
C ASN A 346 -30.44 10.61 0.91
N ASP A 347 -31.36 11.56 0.93
CA ASP A 347 -31.38 12.62 -0.07
C ASP A 347 -30.06 13.42 -0.03
N ASN A 348 -29.45 13.62 -1.20
CA ASN A 348 -28.14 14.26 -1.41
C ASN A 348 -26.92 13.54 -0.80
N GLU A 349 -27.07 12.31 -0.38
CA GLU A 349 -25.95 11.48 0.06
C GLU A 349 -25.38 10.69 -1.14
N THR A 350 -24.06 10.62 -1.25
CA THR A 350 -23.38 9.89 -2.32
C THR A 350 -22.31 8.96 -1.77
N VAL A 351 -22.04 7.88 -2.50
CA VAL A 351 -20.88 7.03 -2.24
C VAL A 351 -19.62 7.75 -2.73
N ILE A 352 -18.60 7.85 -1.87
CA ILE A 352 -17.35 8.54 -2.20
C ILE A 352 -16.17 7.58 -2.35
N ALA A 353 -16.18 6.46 -1.61
CA ALA A 353 -15.08 5.49 -1.67
C ALA A 353 -15.60 4.05 -1.55
N VAL A 354 -14.82 3.14 -2.12
CA VAL A 354 -15.09 1.71 -2.12
C VAL A 354 -13.76 0.97 -1.97
N ALA A 355 -13.70 0.02 -1.05
CA ALA A 355 -12.53 -0.82 -0.81
C ALA A 355 -12.94 -2.29 -0.64
N THR A 356 -12.04 -3.21 -0.91
CA THR A 356 -12.22 -4.64 -0.65
C THR A 356 -11.17 -5.12 0.33
N VAL A 357 -11.55 -6.05 1.19
CA VAL A 357 -10.67 -6.75 2.11
C VAL A 357 -10.89 -8.24 1.94
N ILE A 358 -9.83 -9.00 1.91
CA ILE A 358 -9.86 -10.47 1.91
C ILE A 358 -10.09 -10.90 3.37
N GLU A 359 -11.09 -11.74 3.60
CA GLU A 359 -11.24 -12.44 4.86
C GLU A 359 -10.49 -13.77 4.74
N GLU A 360 -9.34 -13.90 5.36
CA GLU A 360 -8.66 -15.18 5.46
C GLU A 360 -9.56 -16.12 6.27
N GLU A 361 -10.11 -17.16 5.66
CA GLU A 361 -10.77 -18.26 6.36
C GLU A 361 -9.69 -19.02 7.14
N GLU A 362 -9.76 -18.91 8.46
CA GLU A 362 -8.93 -19.73 9.34
C GLU A 362 -9.37 -21.19 9.22
N GLU A 363 -8.51 -22.04 8.69
CA GLU A 363 -8.66 -23.49 8.77
C GLU A 363 -8.82 -23.89 10.26
N SER A 364 -9.98 -24.37 10.61
CA SER A 364 -10.25 -24.96 11.92
C SER A 364 -9.45 -26.24 12.05
N VAL A 365 -8.32 -26.20 12.76
CA VAL A 365 -7.68 -27.41 13.26
C VAL A 365 -8.59 -27.99 14.32
N ASP A 366 -9.37 -29.00 13.93
CA ASP A 366 -10.09 -29.89 14.84
C ASP A 366 -9.08 -30.59 15.75
N GLN A 367 -8.82 -30.02 16.91
CA GLN A 367 -8.25 -30.80 18.02
C GLN A 367 -9.40 -31.59 18.66
N SER A 368 -9.54 -32.82 18.20
CA SER A 368 -10.26 -33.84 18.93
C SER A 368 -9.56 -34.03 20.28
N THR A 369 -10.13 -33.47 21.32
CA THR A 369 -9.79 -33.82 22.71
C THR A 369 -10.28 -35.22 22.96
N ASP A 370 -9.33 -36.14 22.99
CA ASP A 370 -9.48 -37.48 23.48
C ASP A 370 -9.67 -37.39 25.01
N ASP A 371 -10.91 -37.38 25.46
CA ASP A 371 -11.29 -37.53 26.86
C ASP A 371 -11.10 -38.98 27.24
N SER A 372 -9.90 -39.36 27.68
CA SER A 372 -9.64 -40.62 28.33
C SER A 372 -10.27 -40.60 29.73
N GLU A 373 -11.36 -41.33 29.85
CA GLU A 373 -11.98 -41.76 31.10
C GLU A 373 -10.95 -42.35 32.06
N THR A 374 -10.87 -41.78 33.24
CA THR A 374 -10.24 -42.42 34.42
C THR A 374 -11.27 -43.27 35.13
N PRO A 375 -11.03 -44.56 35.43
CA PRO A 375 -11.97 -45.38 36.16
C PRO A 375 -11.92 -45.08 37.67
N GLU A 376 -13.09 -44.77 38.24
CA GLU A 376 -13.31 -44.76 39.69
C GLU A 376 -13.04 -46.13 40.29
N SER A 377 -12.11 -46.20 41.23
CA SER A 377 -11.94 -47.33 42.12
C SER A 377 -12.86 -47.15 43.35
N SER A 378 -13.84 -48.06 43.41
CA SER A 378 -14.63 -48.30 44.58
C SER A 378 -13.83 -48.97 45.68
N GLU A 379 -13.65 -48.33 46.81
CA GLU A 379 -13.33 -48.99 48.07
C GLU A 379 -14.47 -48.85 49.05
N SER A 380 -15.10 -49.98 49.32
CA SER A 380 -15.98 -50.24 50.43
C SER A 380 -15.15 -50.55 51.67
N GLU A 381 -15.32 -49.81 52.73
CA GLU A 381 -15.03 -50.34 54.08
C GLU A 381 -16.16 -50.04 55.00
N SER A 382 -16.64 -51.12 55.57
CA SER A 382 -17.60 -51.31 56.62
C SER A 382 -16.93 -51.24 58.00
N GLN A 383 -17.74 -50.97 59.03
CA GLN A 383 -17.58 -51.26 60.51
C GLN A 383 -16.82 -50.15 61.27
N ASP A 384 -17.30 -49.59 62.34
CA ASP A 384 -18.17 -49.97 63.48
C ASP A 384 -18.81 -48.71 64.08
#